data_3b492fb34414d38cc1290fe4770ea0c2
#
_entry.id   3b492fb34414d38cc1290fe4770ea0c2
#
_cell.length_a   1.000
_cell.length_b   1.000
_cell.length_c   1.000
_cell.angle_alpha   90.00
_cell.angle_beta   90.00
_cell.angle_gamma   90.00
#
_symmetry.space_group_name_H-M   'P 1'
#
loop_
_entity.id
_entity.type
_entity.pdbx_description
1 polymer ?
#
loop_
_entity_poly.entity_id
_entity_poly.type
_entity_poly.pdbx_seq_one_letter_code
_entity_poly.pdbx_strand_id
1 'polypeptide(L)'
;MISRYILGLAAVTFLTPAIAVAQTAPAADTSAEALAQELGGDSITVGLGAGYLPDYEGSDDYRWAPVPGVIGSVSGINFQVLGNRANADLIPTRQGQDWDFQAGPIGVVNFMRSSRSSIDDPRVRALGELGTAIELGGFVGIGKTGVVTSPYDKLSVSVSYRHDVAGVHRSGIWQPAINYFTPLSTKAAVGLFGSAERIEDKYVRTYFDITPAQAAVSGLPAFRGRGGWKSWTVGAIGTYSLTGNLLKGFKIIGGGTYRKLINDVAASPTVSIAGSRNQWLGVIGLGYTF
;
A
#
# COMPACT_ATOMS: atom_id res chain seq x y z
N MET A 1 22.62 -17.85 11.07
CA MET A 1 21.70 -18.30 10.01
C MET A 1 20.35 -17.64 10.27
N ILE A 2 20.11 -16.46 9.69
CA ILE A 2 18.84 -15.72 9.85
C ILE A 2 17.92 -16.20 8.74
N SER A 3 16.83 -16.80 9.14
CA SER A 3 15.84 -17.45 8.27
C SER A 3 15.16 -16.44 7.33
N ARG A 4 15.13 -16.75 6.05
CA ARG A 4 14.54 -15.99 4.95
C ARG A 4 13.01 -16.10 4.94
N TYR A 5 12.30 -15.23 5.63
CA TYR A 5 10.86 -15.08 5.44
C TYR A 5 10.51 -13.59 5.39
N ILE A 6 10.61 -13.00 4.21
CA ILE A 6 10.05 -11.68 3.90
C ILE A 6 8.97 -11.89 2.84
N LEU A 7 7.74 -11.60 3.19
CA LEU A 7 6.52 -11.88 2.42
C LEU A 7 6.08 -10.70 1.57
N GLY A 8 5.56 -11.00 0.39
CA GLY A 8 5.02 -10.01 -0.53
C GLY A 8 3.70 -9.40 -0.05
N LEU A 9 3.66 -8.10 0.08
CA LEU A 9 2.49 -7.33 0.43
C LEU A 9 2.10 -6.42 -0.72
N ALA A 10 0.84 -6.46 -1.10
CA ALA A 10 0.29 -5.50 -2.04
C ALA A 10 0.32 -4.10 -1.41
N ALA A 11 0.79 -3.13 -2.17
CA ALA A 11 1.02 -1.78 -1.71
C ALA A 11 -0.26 -1.10 -1.22
N VAL A 12 -0.32 -0.82 0.06
CA VAL A 12 -1.27 0.11 0.66
C VAL A 12 -0.54 1.43 0.86
N THR A 13 -0.99 2.46 0.16
CA THR A 13 -0.41 3.80 0.31
C THR A 13 -1.14 4.51 1.44
N PHE A 14 -0.49 4.72 2.56
CA PHE A 14 -1.05 5.49 3.68
C PHE A 14 -0.64 6.95 3.59
N LEU A 15 -1.57 7.80 3.92
CA LEU A 15 -1.36 9.23 4.11
C LEU A 15 -0.74 9.51 5.47
N THR A 16 0.11 10.50 5.51
CA THR A 16 0.58 11.09 6.77
C THR A 16 -0.61 11.70 7.53
N PRO A 17 -0.75 11.45 8.82
CA PRO A 17 -1.81 12.05 9.61
C PRO A 17 -1.55 13.55 9.82
N ALA A 18 -2.31 14.39 9.15
CA ALA A 18 -2.58 15.73 9.68
C ALA A 18 -3.75 15.59 10.65
N ILE A 19 -3.55 15.93 11.90
CA ILE A 19 -4.48 15.67 12.99
C ILE A 19 -5.40 16.85 13.21
N ALA A 20 -6.65 16.57 13.45
CA ALA A 20 -7.68 17.52 13.74
C ALA A 20 -8.34 17.36 15.10
N VAL A 21 -8.77 18.45 15.64
CA VAL A 21 -9.47 18.58 16.89
C VAL A 21 -10.94 18.87 16.64
N ALA A 22 -11.82 18.10 17.26
CA ALA A 22 -13.25 18.39 17.27
C ALA A 22 -13.55 19.58 18.19
N GLN A 23 -14.30 20.56 17.71
CA GLN A 23 -14.76 21.71 18.47
C GLN A 23 -15.85 21.37 19.47
N THR A 24 -15.65 21.70 20.73
CA THR A 24 -16.69 22.02 21.71
C THR A 24 -16.38 23.39 22.30
N ALA A 25 -17.36 24.28 22.23
CA ALA A 25 -17.64 25.60 22.80
C ALA A 25 -16.57 26.38 23.65
N PRO A 26 -16.64 27.72 23.79
CA PRO A 26 -15.53 28.67 23.80
C PRO A 26 -14.80 28.75 25.15
N ALA A 27 -13.71 28.01 25.24
CA ALA A 27 -12.63 28.22 26.22
C ALA A 27 -11.31 27.58 25.74
N ALA A 28 -11.10 27.44 24.43
CA ALA A 28 -10.12 26.51 23.86
C ALA A 28 -9.19 27.12 22.78
N ASP A 29 -9.00 28.42 22.71
CA ASP A 29 -8.11 29.00 21.70
C ASP A 29 -6.64 28.60 21.92
N THR A 30 -6.22 28.43 23.17
CA THR A 30 -4.87 27.98 23.51
C THR A 30 -4.61 26.49 23.27
N SER A 31 -5.65 25.66 23.33
CA SER A 31 -5.50 24.20 23.12
C SER A 31 -5.49 23.83 21.64
N ALA A 32 -6.16 24.57 20.78
CA ALA A 32 -6.17 24.34 19.34
C ALA A 32 -4.85 24.76 18.68
N GLU A 33 -4.29 25.92 19.08
CA GLU A 33 -2.97 26.36 18.62
C GLU A 33 -1.83 25.49 19.16
N ALA A 34 -1.87 25.09 20.43
CA ALA A 34 -0.89 24.18 21.01
C ALA A 34 -0.94 22.80 20.34
N LEU A 35 -2.13 22.32 20.03
CA LEU A 35 -2.32 21.06 19.31
C LEU A 35 -1.89 21.19 17.85
N ALA A 36 -2.17 22.28 17.18
CA ALA A 36 -1.69 22.54 15.81
C ALA A 36 -0.16 22.63 15.75
N GLN A 37 0.48 23.21 16.77
CA GLN A 37 1.94 23.20 16.91
C GLN A 37 2.49 21.80 17.22
N GLU A 38 1.81 21.03 18.05
CA GLU A 38 2.17 19.63 18.35
C GLU A 38 1.99 18.73 17.10
N LEU A 39 0.97 18.99 16.28
CA LEU A 39 0.62 18.28 15.05
C LEU A 39 1.60 18.48 13.88
N GLY A 40 2.26 19.61 13.82
CA GLY A 40 3.30 19.89 12.84
C GLY A 40 4.69 19.51 13.32
N GLY A 41 4.80 18.88 14.50
CA GLY A 41 6.06 18.39 15.06
C GLY A 41 6.53 17.08 14.45
N ASP A 42 7.78 16.76 14.70
CA ASP A 42 8.34 15.47 14.35
C ASP A 42 7.61 14.35 15.09
N SER A 43 7.24 13.30 14.37
CA SER A 43 6.59 12.13 14.94
C SER A 43 6.98 10.88 14.19
N ILE A 44 7.12 9.77 14.91
CA ILE A 44 7.40 8.46 14.33
C ILE A 44 6.45 7.45 14.97
N THR A 45 5.69 6.74 14.12
CA THR A 45 4.87 5.61 14.53
C THR A 45 5.54 4.34 14.04
N VAL A 46 5.84 3.44 14.96
CA VAL A 46 6.30 2.09 14.64
C VAL A 46 5.20 1.11 14.97
N GLY A 47 4.95 0.16 14.09
CA GLY A 47 3.88 -0.81 14.28
C GLY A 47 4.20 -2.19 13.73
N LEU A 48 3.46 -3.17 14.24
CA LEU A 48 3.46 -4.54 13.73
C LEU A 48 2.02 -5.02 13.65
N GLY A 49 1.66 -5.58 12.51
CA GLY A 49 0.36 -6.14 12.25
C GLY A 49 0.41 -7.53 11.66
N ALA A 50 -0.77 -8.12 11.50
CA ALA A 50 -1.02 -9.32 10.74
C ALA A 50 -1.91 -8.97 9.55
N GLY A 51 -1.50 -9.39 8.36
CA GLY A 51 -2.25 -9.25 7.12
C GLY A 51 -2.77 -10.60 6.64
N TYR A 52 -4.03 -10.65 6.24
CA TYR A 52 -4.62 -11.78 5.53
C TYR A 52 -4.65 -11.43 4.03
N LEU A 53 -3.85 -12.14 3.24
CA LEU A 53 -3.54 -11.77 1.87
C LEU A 53 -3.41 -13.02 0.97
N PRO A 54 -3.66 -12.87 -0.35
CA PRO A 54 -3.52 -13.98 -1.28
C PRO A 54 -2.07 -14.43 -1.43
N ASP A 55 -1.86 -15.70 -1.71
CA ASP A 55 -0.55 -16.34 -1.88
C ASP A 55 0.29 -15.72 -2.99
N TYR A 56 -0.38 -15.40 -4.09
CA TYR A 56 0.16 -14.67 -5.23
C TYR A 56 -0.93 -13.73 -5.78
N GLU A 57 -0.56 -12.78 -6.61
CA GLU A 57 -1.53 -11.88 -7.22
C GLU A 57 -2.43 -12.66 -8.20
N GLY A 58 -3.71 -12.78 -7.83
CA GLY A 58 -4.68 -13.59 -8.53
C GLY A 58 -5.04 -14.91 -7.84
N SER A 59 -4.42 -15.27 -6.73
CA SER A 59 -4.80 -16.46 -5.95
C SER A 59 -6.18 -16.32 -5.31
N ASP A 60 -6.89 -17.41 -5.16
CA ASP A 60 -8.06 -17.56 -4.29
C ASP A 60 -7.72 -18.23 -2.95
N ASP A 61 -6.47 -18.67 -2.78
CA ASP A 61 -5.90 -19.11 -1.52
C ASP A 61 -5.28 -17.94 -0.77
N TYR A 62 -5.45 -17.90 0.57
CA TYR A 62 -5.05 -16.79 1.43
C TYR A 62 -4.25 -17.29 2.63
N ARG A 63 -3.36 -16.43 3.10
CA ARG A 63 -2.55 -16.72 4.29
C ARG A 63 -2.33 -15.51 5.17
N TRP A 64 -2.01 -15.75 6.42
CA TRP A 64 -1.56 -14.72 7.35
C TRP A 64 -0.08 -14.42 7.17
N ALA A 65 0.26 -13.15 7.20
CA ALA A 65 1.63 -12.67 7.11
C ALA A 65 1.87 -11.49 8.04
N PRO A 66 3.08 -11.36 8.63
CA PRO A 66 3.44 -10.19 9.41
C PRO A 66 3.55 -8.96 8.51
N VAL A 67 3.03 -7.84 9.02
CA VAL A 67 3.06 -6.53 8.34
C VAL A 67 3.76 -5.54 9.26
N PRO A 68 5.08 -5.38 9.16
CA PRO A 68 5.79 -4.32 9.84
C PRO A 68 5.46 -2.97 9.19
N GLY A 69 5.42 -1.91 10.01
CA GLY A 69 5.16 -0.56 9.53
C GLY A 69 5.95 0.48 10.31
N VAL A 70 6.44 1.48 9.61
CA VAL A 70 6.99 2.71 10.15
C VAL A 70 6.42 3.86 9.35
N ILE A 71 5.84 4.83 10.02
CA ILE A 71 5.34 6.07 9.40
C ILE A 71 5.86 7.22 10.23
N GLY A 72 6.38 8.24 9.59
CA GLY A 72 6.90 9.38 10.32
C GLY A 72 6.96 10.65 9.49
N SER A 73 7.11 11.75 10.24
CA SER A 73 7.46 13.07 9.73
C SER A 73 8.63 13.58 10.56
N VAL A 74 9.71 13.98 9.91
CA VAL A 74 10.89 14.56 10.54
C VAL A 74 11.31 15.80 9.75
N SER A 75 11.32 16.93 10.39
CA SER A 75 11.65 18.23 9.74
C SER A 75 10.80 18.52 8.51
N GLY A 76 9.52 18.10 8.52
CA GLY A 76 8.57 18.25 7.41
C GLY A 76 8.72 17.23 6.29
N ILE A 77 9.70 16.35 6.35
CA ILE A 77 9.86 15.22 5.42
C ILE A 77 9.01 14.06 5.91
N ASN A 78 8.05 13.66 5.09
CA ASN A 78 7.16 12.56 5.40
C ASN A 78 7.69 11.26 4.78
N PHE A 79 7.70 10.18 5.55
CA PHE A 79 8.13 8.88 5.06
C PHE A 79 7.27 7.76 5.62
N GLN A 80 7.21 6.69 4.86
CA GLN A 80 6.55 5.47 5.32
C GLN A 80 7.23 4.22 4.76
N VAL A 81 7.24 3.19 5.60
CA VAL A 81 7.57 1.82 5.24
C VAL A 81 6.40 0.96 5.71
N LEU A 82 5.75 0.28 4.80
CA LEU A 82 4.61 -0.61 5.09
C LEU A 82 4.77 -1.93 4.36
N GLY A 83 4.95 -2.98 5.13
CA GLY A 83 5.21 -4.30 4.59
C GLY A 83 6.41 -4.29 3.64
N ASN A 84 6.13 -4.40 2.35
CA ASN A 84 7.13 -4.49 1.29
C ASN A 84 7.31 -3.20 0.47
N ARG A 85 6.67 -2.09 0.88
CA ARG A 85 6.72 -0.79 0.19
C ARG A 85 7.28 0.29 1.10
N ALA A 86 8.16 1.13 0.54
CA ALA A 86 8.70 2.31 1.18
C ALA A 86 8.58 3.51 0.24
N ASN A 87 8.29 4.69 0.78
CA ASN A 87 8.38 5.96 0.08
C ASN A 87 8.68 7.10 1.05
N ALA A 88 9.25 8.17 0.52
CA ALA A 88 9.51 9.41 1.25
C ALA A 88 9.11 10.61 0.40
N ASP A 89 8.37 11.54 0.98
CA ASP A 89 8.07 12.81 0.36
C ASP A 89 9.18 13.80 0.73
N LEU A 90 9.93 14.24 -0.27
CA LEU A 90 11.07 15.14 -0.07
C LEU A 90 10.69 16.62 -0.16
N ILE A 91 9.42 16.94 -0.41
CA ILE A 91 8.92 18.31 -0.38
C ILE A 91 8.36 18.58 1.01
N PRO A 92 9.02 19.43 1.82
CA PRO A 92 8.56 19.68 3.18
C PRO A 92 7.17 20.34 3.20
N THR A 93 6.21 19.73 3.89
CA THR A 93 4.90 20.34 4.14
C THR A 93 5.07 21.42 5.22
N ARG A 94 4.69 22.65 4.91
CA ARG A 94 4.72 23.77 5.87
C ARG A 94 3.39 23.90 6.59
N GLN A 95 3.43 24.25 7.88
CA GLN A 95 2.22 24.52 8.65
C GLN A 95 1.43 25.68 8.03
N GLY A 96 0.10 25.55 8.00
CA GLY A 96 -0.81 26.58 7.49
C GLY A 96 -0.91 26.66 5.97
N GLN A 97 -0.31 25.72 5.24
CA GLN A 97 -0.55 25.62 3.79
C GLN A 97 -1.73 24.70 3.51
N ASP A 98 -2.68 25.21 2.71
CA ASP A 98 -3.82 24.40 2.25
C ASP A 98 -3.39 23.38 1.18
N TRP A 99 -2.40 23.75 0.35
CA TRP A 99 -1.90 22.93 -0.74
C TRP A 99 -0.57 22.26 -0.36
N ASP A 100 -0.49 20.98 -0.64
CA ASP A 100 0.64 20.12 -0.35
C ASP A 100 1.15 19.49 -1.66
N PHE A 101 2.32 19.91 -2.13
CA PHE A 101 2.99 19.32 -3.28
C PHE A 101 3.89 18.20 -2.78
N GLN A 102 3.83 17.07 -3.44
CA GLN A 102 4.51 15.86 -3.02
C GLN A 102 5.41 15.34 -4.14
N ALA A 103 6.65 15.02 -3.82
CA ALA A 103 7.53 14.30 -4.74
C ALA A 103 8.63 13.57 -3.96
N GLY A 104 8.98 12.38 -4.45
CA GLY A 104 10.06 11.64 -3.82
C GLY A 104 10.22 10.22 -4.33
N PRO A 105 11.16 9.47 -3.73
CA PRO A 105 11.44 8.09 -4.11
C PRO A 105 10.36 7.13 -3.63
N ILE A 106 10.24 6.02 -4.35
CA ILE A 106 9.43 4.87 -4.00
C ILE A 106 10.21 3.60 -4.25
N GLY A 107 10.11 2.64 -3.34
CA GLY A 107 10.64 1.30 -3.49
C GLY A 107 9.62 0.24 -3.10
N VAL A 108 9.60 -0.85 -3.84
CA VAL A 108 8.75 -2.01 -3.57
C VAL A 108 9.58 -3.29 -3.73
N VAL A 109 9.47 -4.19 -2.76
CA VAL A 109 10.02 -5.55 -2.87
C VAL A 109 8.88 -6.48 -3.27
N ASN A 110 8.92 -6.98 -4.48
CA ASN A 110 7.86 -7.82 -5.03
C ASN A 110 8.24 -9.31 -4.88
N PHE A 111 7.52 -10.00 -4.01
CA PHE A 111 7.72 -11.42 -3.72
C PHE A 111 6.80 -12.35 -4.52
N MET A 112 6.12 -11.82 -5.54
CA MET A 112 5.17 -12.60 -6.33
C MET A 112 5.84 -13.85 -6.93
N ARG A 113 5.38 -15.01 -6.54
CA ARG A 113 5.92 -16.31 -6.93
C ARG A 113 7.43 -16.48 -6.68
N SER A 114 7.96 -15.82 -5.64
CA SER A 114 9.38 -15.91 -5.27
C SER A 114 9.73 -17.20 -4.50
N SER A 115 8.74 -17.94 -4.04
CA SER A 115 8.92 -19.23 -3.35
C SER A 115 7.76 -20.17 -3.66
N ARG A 116 8.08 -21.41 -4.04
CA ARG A 116 7.09 -22.48 -4.28
C ARG A 116 6.35 -22.87 -3.01
N SER A 117 7.02 -22.83 -1.87
CA SER A 117 6.42 -23.21 -0.58
C SER A 117 5.33 -22.23 -0.11
N SER A 118 5.24 -21.07 -0.75
CA SER A 118 4.24 -20.06 -0.43
C SER A 118 2.99 -20.12 -1.30
N ILE A 119 2.88 -21.07 -2.20
CA ILE A 119 1.78 -21.20 -3.16
C ILE A 119 1.05 -22.51 -2.85
N ASP A 120 -0.25 -22.45 -2.57
CA ASP A 120 -1.05 -23.62 -2.23
C ASP A 120 -1.54 -24.38 -3.45
N ASP A 121 -1.95 -23.69 -4.53
CA ASP A 121 -2.38 -24.33 -5.77
C ASP A 121 -1.23 -25.08 -6.45
N PRO A 122 -1.32 -26.44 -6.59
CA PRO A 122 -0.26 -27.24 -7.18
C PRO A 122 0.00 -26.93 -8.66
N ARG A 123 -1.00 -26.45 -9.40
CA ARG A 123 -0.87 -26.08 -10.81
C ARG A 123 0.00 -24.85 -10.96
N VAL A 124 -0.23 -23.83 -10.11
CA VAL A 124 0.58 -22.59 -10.11
C VAL A 124 1.97 -22.86 -9.54
N ARG A 125 2.09 -23.73 -8.55
CA ARG A 125 3.37 -24.19 -8.02
C ARG A 125 4.24 -24.88 -9.08
N ALA A 126 3.63 -25.64 -9.98
CA ALA A 126 4.31 -26.32 -11.09
C ALA A 126 4.89 -25.34 -12.15
N LEU A 127 4.40 -24.11 -12.22
CA LEU A 127 4.94 -23.06 -13.11
C LEU A 127 6.33 -22.57 -12.70
N GLY A 128 6.77 -22.87 -11.46
CA GLY A 128 8.10 -22.54 -10.96
C GLY A 128 8.19 -21.21 -10.20
N GLU A 129 9.38 -20.93 -9.68
CA GLU A 129 9.74 -19.72 -8.95
C GLU A 129 10.26 -18.65 -9.90
N LEU A 130 10.01 -17.38 -9.59
CA LEU A 130 10.42 -16.24 -10.41
C LEU A 130 11.48 -15.34 -9.75
N GLY A 131 11.78 -15.56 -8.49
CA GLY A 131 12.68 -14.71 -7.71
C GLY A 131 11.98 -13.47 -7.17
N THR A 132 12.73 -12.69 -6.39
CA THR A 132 12.24 -11.46 -5.74
C THR A 132 12.61 -10.26 -6.60
N ALA A 133 11.62 -9.52 -7.10
CA ALA A 133 11.88 -8.28 -7.82
C ALA A 133 12.05 -7.12 -6.83
N ILE A 134 12.93 -6.18 -7.18
CA ILE A 134 13.13 -4.92 -6.48
C ILE A 134 12.73 -3.81 -7.46
N GLU A 135 11.66 -3.13 -7.17
CA GLU A 135 11.10 -2.08 -8.00
C GLU A 135 11.43 -0.72 -7.37
N LEU A 136 12.21 0.10 -8.06
CA LEU A 136 12.59 1.44 -7.62
C LEU A 136 12.04 2.49 -8.58
N GLY A 137 11.71 3.66 -8.05
CA GLY A 137 11.18 4.75 -8.84
C GLY A 137 10.87 6.00 -8.03
N GLY A 138 9.94 6.79 -8.53
CA GLY A 138 9.52 8.02 -7.89
C GLY A 138 8.02 8.26 -8.01
N PHE A 139 7.54 9.23 -7.27
CA PHE A 139 6.17 9.71 -7.34
C PHE A 139 6.12 11.23 -7.31
N VAL A 140 5.04 11.77 -7.85
CA VAL A 140 4.64 13.17 -7.71
C VAL A 140 3.15 13.23 -7.36
N GLY A 141 2.78 14.23 -6.59
CA GLY A 141 1.39 14.38 -6.16
C GLY A 141 1.06 15.80 -5.72
N ILE A 142 -0.22 16.02 -5.51
CA ILE A 142 -0.75 17.26 -4.95
C ILE A 142 -1.89 16.90 -3.99
N GLY A 143 -1.89 17.54 -2.84
CA GLY A 143 -2.93 17.42 -1.83
C GLY A 143 -3.52 18.78 -1.47
N LYS A 144 -4.71 18.74 -0.89
CA LYS A 144 -5.36 19.92 -0.31
C LYS A 144 -5.99 19.53 1.02
N THR A 145 -5.83 20.41 2.00
CA THR A 145 -6.44 20.31 3.33
C THR A 145 -7.74 21.07 3.39
N GLY A 146 -8.72 20.61 4.19
CA GLY A 146 -10.00 21.29 4.38
C GLY A 146 -10.93 21.20 3.16
N VAL A 147 -11.13 19.99 2.60
CA VAL A 147 -11.82 19.83 1.30
C VAL A 147 -13.24 19.34 1.43
N VAL A 148 -13.55 18.37 2.30
CA VAL A 148 -14.82 17.63 2.27
C VAL A 148 -15.57 17.67 3.59
N THR A 149 -15.01 17.13 4.67
CA THR A 149 -15.76 16.91 5.93
C THR A 149 -15.34 17.81 7.08
N SER A 150 -14.12 18.35 7.04
CA SER A 150 -13.60 19.19 8.13
C SER A 150 -12.46 20.08 7.63
N PRO A 151 -12.09 21.14 8.40
CA PRO A 151 -10.89 21.94 8.06
C PRO A 151 -9.59 21.15 8.08
N TYR A 152 -9.62 19.91 8.52
CA TYR A 152 -8.45 19.08 8.79
C TYR A 152 -8.40 17.80 7.96
N ASP A 153 -9.41 17.55 7.14
CA ASP A 153 -9.33 16.45 6.19
C ASP A 153 -8.33 16.77 5.08
N LYS A 154 -7.80 15.75 4.45
CA LYS A 154 -6.85 15.90 3.34
C LYS A 154 -7.25 15.00 2.20
N LEU A 155 -7.39 15.60 1.01
CA LEU A 155 -7.54 14.89 -0.25
C LEU A 155 -6.28 15.06 -1.06
N SER A 156 -5.72 13.97 -1.58
CA SER A 156 -4.55 14.02 -2.46
C SER A 156 -4.70 13.12 -3.67
N VAL A 157 -4.06 13.52 -4.76
CA VAL A 157 -3.89 12.71 -5.96
C VAL A 157 -2.41 12.62 -6.28
N SER A 158 -1.97 11.46 -6.76
CA SER A 158 -0.57 11.23 -7.08
C SER A 158 -0.43 10.26 -8.24
N VAL A 159 0.74 10.27 -8.86
CA VAL A 159 1.14 9.25 -9.82
C VAL A 159 2.55 8.81 -9.47
N SER A 160 2.78 7.50 -9.46
CA SER A 160 4.10 6.92 -9.29
C SER A 160 4.49 6.08 -10.51
N TYR A 161 5.80 6.05 -10.76
CA TYR A 161 6.43 5.13 -11.69
C TYR A 161 7.54 4.38 -10.96
N ARG A 162 7.61 3.06 -11.15
CA ARG A 162 8.67 2.22 -10.62
C ARG A 162 9.09 1.18 -11.66
N HIS A 163 10.37 0.80 -11.64
CA HIS A 163 10.97 -0.17 -12.56
C HIS A 163 11.72 -1.24 -11.78
N ASP A 164 11.63 -2.49 -12.24
CA ASP A 164 12.38 -3.60 -11.63
C ASP A 164 13.87 -3.49 -11.95
N VAL A 165 14.68 -3.27 -10.92
CA VAL A 165 16.13 -3.18 -10.99
C VAL A 165 16.84 -4.49 -10.64
N ALA A 166 16.14 -5.47 -10.07
CA ALA A 166 16.67 -6.80 -9.78
C ALA A 166 16.69 -7.72 -11.02
N GLY A 167 15.97 -7.35 -12.07
CA GLY A 167 16.02 -8.05 -13.35
C GLY A 167 15.07 -9.24 -13.47
N VAL A 168 14.08 -9.37 -12.60
CA VAL A 168 13.06 -10.44 -12.64
C VAL A 168 12.10 -10.22 -13.79
N HIS A 169 11.41 -9.07 -13.83
CA HIS A 169 10.50 -8.75 -14.93
C HIS A 169 11.00 -7.60 -15.82
N ARG A 170 11.99 -6.82 -15.39
CA ARG A 170 12.67 -5.76 -16.19
C ARG A 170 11.71 -4.83 -16.89
N SER A 171 10.67 -4.37 -16.20
CA SER A 171 9.65 -3.51 -16.78
C SER A 171 9.11 -2.49 -15.80
N GLY A 172 8.38 -1.51 -16.33
CA GLY A 172 7.81 -0.41 -15.59
C GLY A 172 6.38 -0.66 -15.13
N ILE A 173 6.03 0.01 -14.04
CA ILE A 173 4.68 0.02 -13.44
C ILE A 173 4.30 1.47 -13.15
N TRP A 174 3.19 1.92 -13.75
CA TRP A 174 2.55 3.20 -13.44
C TRP A 174 1.42 2.99 -12.46
N GLN A 175 1.31 3.87 -11.47
CA GLN A 175 0.24 3.80 -10.47
C GLN A 175 -0.29 5.20 -10.12
N PRO A 176 -1.38 5.65 -10.76
CA PRO A 176 -2.18 6.76 -10.25
C PRO A 176 -2.91 6.33 -8.98
N ALA A 177 -3.06 7.27 -8.05
CA ALA A 177 -3.74 7.06 -6.78
C ALA A 177 -4.48 8.32 -6.33
N ILE A 178 -5.57 8.12 -5.59
CA ILE A 178 -6.32 9.14 -4.86
C ILE A 178 -6.41 8.69 -3.41
N ASN A 179 -6.21 9.62 -2.49
CA ASN A 179 -6.26 9.34 -1.08
C ASN A 179 -7.05 10.43 -0.37
N TYR A 180 -7.90 10.02 0.54
CA TYR A 180 -8.65 10.90 1.41
C TYR A 180 -8.43 10.48 2.85
N PHE A 181 -8.09 11.43 3.70
CA PHE A 181 -7.88 11.20 5.13
C PHE A 181 -8.75 12.17 5.91
N THR A 182 -9.41 11.68 6.95
CA THR A 182 -10.19 12.51 7.87
C THR A 182 -10.04 12.04 9.30
N PRO A 183 -9.65 12.91 10.23
CA PRO A 183 -9.77 12.62 11.63
C PRO A 183 -11.24 12.70 12.06
N LEU A 184 -11.67 11.72 12.80
CA LEU A 184 -13.03 11.64 13.37
C LEU A 184 -13.07 12.22 14.78
N SER A 185 -11.94 12.20 15.47
CA SER A 185 -11.74 12.74 16.82
C SER A 185 -10.25 12.84 17.15
N THR A 186 -9.90 13.32 18.34
CA THR A 186 -8.52 13.29 18.85
C THR A 186 -7.94 11.88 19.00
N LYS A 187 -8.81 10.85 18.98
CA LYS A 187 -8.42 9.44 19.15
C LYS A 187 -8.61 8.56 17.92
N ALA A 188 -9.41 9.00 16.95
CA ALA A 188 -9.78 8.19 15.80
C ALA A 188 -9.60 8.92 14.49
N ALA A 189 -9.10 8.22 13.47
CA ALA A 189 -9.01 8.73 12.10
C ALA A 189 -9.28 7.62 11.10
N VAL A 190 -9.75 8.01 9.90
CA VAL A 190 -10.03 7.11 8.79
C VAL A 190 -9.34 7.64 7.52
N GLY A 191 -8.73 6.72 6.78
CA GLY A 191 -8.23 6.95 5.43
C GLY A 191 -9.00 6.11 4.43
N LEU A 192 -9.36 6.71 3.30
CA LEU A 192 -9.92 6.04 2.13
C LEU A 192 -8.95 6.22 0.97
N PHE A 193 -8.82 5.22 0.14
CA PHE A 193 -7.92 5.32 -1.01
C PHE A 193 -8.41 4.53 -2.21
N GLY A 194 -8.01 4.99 -3.38
CA GLY A 194 -8.21 4.30 -4.63
C GLY A 194 -6.95 4.38 -5.49
N SER A 195 -6.65 3.35 -6.25
CA SER A 195 -5.53 3.34 -7.19
C SER A 195 -5.80 2.41 -8.37
N ALA A 196 -5.04 2.61 -9.45
CA ALA A 196 -4.99 1.69 -10.56
C ALA A 196 -3.54 1.41 -10.93
N GLU A 197 -3.24 0.23 -11.48
CA GLU A 197 -1.90 -0.13 -11.94
C GLU A 197 -1.90 -0.44 -13.42
N ARG A 198 -1.00 0.22 -14.14
CA ARG A 198 -0.70 -0.05 -15.55
C ARG A 198 0.71 -0.61 -15.65
N ILE A 199 0.83 -1.76 -16.32
CA ILE A 199 2.06 -2.54 -16.45
C ILE A 199 2.45 -2.71 -17.92
N GLU A 200 3.72 -2.95 -18.13
CA GLU A 200 4.27 -3.24 -19.46
C GLU A 200 4.19 -4.74 -19.80
N ASP A 201 4.38 -5.08 -21.07
CA ASP A 201 4.31 -6.47 -21.59
C ASP A 201 5.19 -7.46 -20.84
N LYS A 202 6.42 -7.05 -20.47
CA LYS A 202 7.36 -7.95 -19.79
C LYS A 202 6.86 -8.37 -18.41
N TYR A 203 6.16 -7.50 -17.69
CA TYR A 203 5.54 -7.85 -16.42
C TYR A 203 4.53 -9.00 -16.59
N VAL A 204 3.63 -8.85 -17.57
CA VAL A 204 2.62 -9.89 -17.86
C VAL A 204 3.30 -11.20 -18.28
N ARG A 205 4.28 -11.13 -19.17
CA ARG A 205 5.03 -12.31 -19.62
C ARG A 205 5.73 -13.03 -18.48
N THR A 206 6.25 -12.30 -17.50
CA THR A 206 6.96 -12.91 -16.38
C THR A 206 6.00 -13.59 -15.41
N TYR A 207 4.91 -12.93 -15.06
CA TYR A 207 4.07 -13.39 -13.95
C TYR A 207 2.82 -14.16 -14.38
N PHE A 208 2.32 -13.91 -15.59
CA PHE A 208 1.00 -14.38 -16.03
C PHE A 208 1.00 -15.21 -17.30
N ASP A 209 2.07 -15.19 -18.11
CA ASP A 209 2.20 -16.08 -19.26
C ASP A 209 2.40 -17.54 -18.81
N ILE A 210 1.90 -18.44 -19.63
CA ILE A 210 2.08 -19.88 -19.48
C ILE A 210 2.58 -20.42 -20.84
N THR A 211 3.83 -20.85 -20.88
CA THR A 211 4.41 -21.46 -22.08
C THR A 211 3.83 -22.85 -22.33
N PRO A 212 3.92 -23.41 -23.56
CA PRO A 212 3.48 -24.78 -23.82
C PRO A 212 4.13 -25.83 -22.91
N ALA A 213 5.42 -25.65 -22.56
CA ALA A 213 6.10 -26.54 -21.63
C ALA A 213 5.54 -26.44 -20.20
N GLN A 214 5.23 -25.24 -19.73
CA GLN A 214 4.58 -25.04 -18.45
C GLN A 214 3.13 -25.55 -18.43
N ALA A 215 2.41 -25.41 -19.54
CA ALA A 215 1.06 -25.96 -19.69
C ALA A 215 1.05 -27.50 -19.52
N ALA A 216 2.04 -28.17 -20.10
CA ALA A 216 2.15 -29.65 -20.03
C ALA A 216 2.37 -30.13 -18.58
N VAL A 217 3.08 -29.38 -17.74
CA VAL A 217 3.39 -29.81 -16.35
C VAL A 217 2.40 -29.27 -15.31
N SER A 218 1.73 -28.15 -15.61
CA SER A 218 0.76 -27.53 -14.69
C SER A 218 -0.68 -27.96 -14.93
N GLY A 219 -0.99 -28.44 -16.14
CA GLY A 219 -2.37 -28.68 -16.58
C GLY A 219 -3.18 -27.41 -16.86
N LEU A 220 -2.57 -26.22 -16.75
CA LEU A 220 -3.19 -24.95 -17.13
C LEU A 220 -2.98 -24.71 -18.63
N PRO A 221 -3.94 -24.12 -19.35
CA PRO A 221 -3.77 -23.78 -20.76
C PRO A 221 -2.59 -22.84 -21.01
N ALA A 222 -1.91 -23.00 -22.14
CA ALA A 222 -0.91 -22.03 -22.58
C ALA A 222 -1.56 -20.66 -22.78
N PHE A 223 -0.87 -19.60 -22.35
CA PHE A 223 -1.38 -18.24 -22.38
C PHE A 223 -0.26 -17.25 -22.65
N ARG A 224 -0.57 -16.22 -23.42
CA ARG A 224 0.32 -15.09 -23.67
C ARG A 224 -0.46 -13.80 -23.60
N GLY A 225 -0.17 -12.99 -22.58
CA GLY A 225 -0.83 -11.72 -22.35
C GLY A 225 -0.01 -10.51 -22.83
N ARG A 226 -0.63 -9.36 -22.77
CA ARG A 226 -0.06 -8.05 -23.08
C ARG A 226 -0.16 -7.13 -21.86
N GLY A 227 0.74 -6.15 -21.80
CA GLY A 227 0.68 -5.07 -20.84
C GLY A 227 -0.55 -4.19 -21.02
N GLY A 228 -0.81 -3.36 -20.04
CA GLY A 228 -1.98 -2.51 -20.01
C GLY A 228 -2.41 -2.25 -18.58
N TRP A 229 -3.65 -1.81 -18.37
CA TRP A 229 -4.23 -1.68 -17.04
C TRP A 229 -4.41 -3.07 -16.41
N LYS A 230 -3.69 -3.30 -15.32
CA LYS A 230 -3.66 -4.59 -14.62
C LYS A 230 -4.81 -4.74 -13.63
N SER A 231 -5.03 -3.68 -12.87
CA SER A 231 -5.98 -3.72 -11.76
C SER A 231 -6.42 -2.32 -11.35
N TRP A 232 -7.53 -2.28 -10.62
CA TRP A 232 -7.86 -1.15 -9.75
C TRP A 232 -8.08 -1.67 -8.32
N THR A 233 -7.85 -0.78 -7.36
CA THR A 233 -7.93 -1.09 -5.94
C THR A 233 -8.66 0.04 -5.23
N VAL A 234 -9.53 -0.30 -4.30
CA VAL A 234 -10.10 0.62 -3.31
C VAL A 234 -9.89 0.05 -1.92
N GLY A 235 -9.77 0.92 -0.94
CA GLY A 235 -9.58 0.46 0.42
C GLY A 235 -9.86 1.54 1.45
N ALA A 236 -9.95 1.06 2.68
CA ALA A 236 -10.11 1.89 3.87
C ALA A 236 -9.19 1.41 4.98
N ILE A 237 -8.70 2.36 5.77
CA ILE A 237 -7.95 2.09 6.98
C ILE A 237 -8.45 2.98 8.10
N GLY A 238 -8.52 2.43 9.29
CA GLY A 238 -8.85 3.16 10.51
C GLY A 238 -7.73 3.04 11.53
N THR A 239 -7.57 4.06 12.34
CA THR A 239 -6.70 4.04 13.52
C THR A 239 -7.48 4.54 14.73
N TYR A 240 -7.24 3.90 15.88
CA TYR A 240 -7.81 4.31 17.15
C TYR A 240 -6.75 4.30 18.24
N SER A 241 -6.60 5.43 18.92
CA SER A 241 -5.64 5.58 20.02
C SER A 241 -6.15 4.88 21.28
N LEU A 242 -5.38 3.93 21.78
CA LEU A 242 -5.67 3.20 23.02
C LEU A 242 -5.21 3.98 24.24
N THR A 243 -4.06 4.70 24.12
CA THR A 243 -3.49 5.52 25.19
C THR A 243 -3.16 6.90 24.65
N GLY A 244 -3.65 7.95 25.29
CA GLY A 244 -3.39 9.32 24.84
C GLY A 244 -4.28 9.74 23.66
N ASN A 245 -3.65 10.12 22.55
CA ASN A 245 -4.32 10.64 21.36
C ASN A 245 -3.68 10.10 20.07
N LEU A 246 -4.09 10.61 18.91
CA LEU A 246 -3.51 10.18 17.63
C LEU A 246 -2.03 10.54 17.46
N LEU A 247 -1.46 11.40 18.30
CA LEU A 247 -0.09 11.89 18.22
C LEU A 247 0.90 11.12 19.09
N LYS A 248 0.43 10.51 20.18
CA LYS A 248 1.28 9.83 21.15
C LYS A 248 0.62 8.55 21.65
N GLY A 249 1.44 7.54 21.94
CA GLY A 249 1.03 6.33 22.62
C GLY A 249 0.59 5.20 21.68
N PHE A 250 -0.02 4.19 22.28
CA PHE A 250 -0.44 2.98 21.58
C PHE A 250 -1.72 3.22 20.76
N LYS A 251 -1.75 2.59 19.59
CA LYS A 251 -2.88 2.63 18.65
C LYS A 251 -3.17 1.24 18.12
N ILE A 252 -4.44 0.97 17.91
CA ILE A 252 -4.86 -0.12 17.04
C ILE A 252 -5.06 0.44 15.62
N ILE A 253 -4.62 -0.29 14.63
CA ILE A 253 -4.73 0.06 13.23
C ILE A 253 -5.37 -1.12 12.52
N GLY A 254 -6.40 -0.87 11.73
CA GLY A 254 -7.07 -1.93 10.98
C GLY A 254 -7.62 -1.41 9.68
N GLY A 255 -7.68 -2.28 8.67
CA GLY A 255 -8.19 -1.88 7.37
C GLY A 255 -8.27 -3.03 6.39
N GLY A 256 -8.78 -2.70 5.22
CA GLY A 256 -8.89 -3.68 4.15
C GLY A 256 -8.91 -3.03 2.78
N THR A 257 -8.60 -3.83 1.78
CA THR A 257 -8.65 -3.43 0.37
C THR A 257 -9.42 -4.46 -0.44
N TYR A 258 -10.10 -3.96 -1.45
CA TYR A 258 -10.61 -4.75 -2.56
C TYR A 258 -9.86 -4.35 -3.82
N ARG A 259 -9.23 -5.33 -4.47
CA ARG A 259 -8.58 -5.18 -5.76
C ARG A 259 -9.28 -6.05 -6.80
N LYS A 260 -9.53 -5.49 -7.97
CA LYS A 260 -10.02 -6.25 -9.12
C LYS A 260 -8.96 -6.27 -10.21
N LEU A 261 -8.52 -7.46 -10.55
CA LEU A 261 -7.68 -7.71 -11.72
C LEU A 261 -8.53 -7.59 -12.99
N ILE A 262 -7.97 -6.99 -14.03
CA ILE A 262 -8.68 -6.71 -15.28
C ILE A 262 -7.82 -7.09 -16.49
N ASN A 263 -8.43 -7.08 -17.67
CA ASN A 263 -7.80 -7.32 -18.97
C ASN A 263 -7.03 -8.66 -19.02
N ASP A 264 -5.87 -8.69 -19.66
CA ASP A 264 -5.09 -9.91 -19.89
C ASP A 264 -4.60 -10.56 -18.59
N VAL A 265 -4.36 -9.79 -17.54
CA VAL A 265 -4.03 -10.34 -16.22
C VAL A 265 -5.20 -11.16 -15.67
N ALA A 266 -6.42 -10.64 -15.75
CA ALA A 266 -7.61 -11.36 -15.32
C ALA A 266 -7.93 -12.57 -16.23
N ALA A 267 -7.51 -12.54 -17.49
CA ALA A 267 -7.70 -13.62 -18.44
C ALA A 267 -6.66 -14.74 -18.29
N SER A 268 -5.52 -14.47 -17.64
CA SER A 268 -4.49 -15.48 -17.39
C SER A 268 -5.07 -16.70 -16.67
N PRO A 269 -4.76 -17.93 -17.08
CA PRO A 269 -5.22 -19.15 -16.40
C PRO A 269 -4.80 -19.24 -14.92
N THR A 270 -3.73 -18.58 -14.52
CA THR A 270 -3.35 -18.46 -13.09
C THR A 270 -4.37 -17.68 -12.26
N VAL A 271 -5.19 -16.84 -12.91
CA VAL A 271 -6.23 -16.02 -12.27
C VAL A 271 -7.62 -16.56 -12.57
N SER A 272 -7.89 -16.91 -13.85
CA SER A 272 -9.23 -17.27 -14.31
C SER A 272 -9.60 -18.74 -14.03
N ILE A 273 -8.61 -19.63 -13.85
CA ILE A 273 -8.82 -21.06 -13.61
C ILE A 273 -8.28 -21.49 -12.22
N ALA A 274 -7.09 -21.02 -11.86
CA ALA A 274 -6.40 -21.39 -10.63
C ALA A 274 -6.43 -20.28 -9.57
N GLY A 275 -7.42 -19.38 -9.65
CA GLY A 275 -7.51 -18.27 -8.72
C GLY A 275 -8.74 -17.40 -8.94
N SER A 276 -8.65 -16.13 -8.54
CA SER A 276 -9.73 -15.15 -8.63
C SER A 276 -9.23 -13.79 -9.07
N ARG A 277 -10.01 -13.12 -9.93
CA ARG A 277 -9.79 -11.71 -10.25
C ARG A 277 -10.15 -10.76 -9.10
N ASN A 278 -10.94 -11.22 -8.14
CA ASN A 278 -11.40 -10.44 -7.00
C ASN A 278 -10.49 -10.75 -5.83
N GLN A 279 -9.70 -9.77 -5.42
CA GLN A 279 -8.68 -9.94 -4.39
C GLN A 279 -9.04 -9.09 -3.17
N TRP A 280 -9.09 -9.70 -2.01
CA TRP A 280 -9.28 -9.00 -0.74
C TRP A 280 -7.99 -9.02 0.05
N LEU A 281 -7.74 -7.99 0.80
CA LEU A 281 -6.66 -7.94 1.78
C LEU A 281 -7.19 -7.28 3.04
N GLY A 282 -6.94 -7.89 4.18
CA GLY A 282 -7.24 -7.33 5.49
C GLY A 282 -5.96 -7.19 6.31
N VAL A 283 -5.88 -6.17 7.15
CA VAL A 283 -4.78 -5.97 8.08
C VAL A 283 -5.30 -5.49 9.42
N ILE A 284 -4.71 -5.99 10.49
CA ILE A 284 -4.89 -5.49 11.85
C ILE A 284 -3.54 -5.45 12.55
N GLY A 285 -3.28 -4.43 13.34
CA GLY A 285 -2.00 -4.27 14.02
C GLY A 285 -2.04 -3.29 15.18
N LEU A 286 -0.93 -3.25 15.89
CA LEU A 286 -0.66 -2.29 16.95
C LEU A 286 0.51 -1.41 16.53
N GLY A 287 0.40 -0.12 16.82
CA GLY A 287 1.44 0.86 16.62
C GLY A 287 1.68 1.68 17.87
N TYR A 288 2.87 2.23 17.99
CA TYR A 288 3.24 3.21 19.02
C TYR A 288 3.81 4.45 18.35
N THR A 289 3.30 5.61 18.73
CA THR A 289 3.79 6.91 18.25
C THR A 289 4.59 7.58 19.38
N PHE A 290 5.77 8.02 19.00
CA PHE A 290 6.71 8.76 19.85
C PHE A 290 6.54 10.25 19.71
#